data_0dce6b54d683a1ac809fac35de985f95
#
_entry.id   0dce6b54d683a1ac809fac35de985f95
#
_cell.length_a   1.000
_cell.length_b   1.000
_cell.length_c   1.000
_cell.angle_alpha   90.00
_cell.angle_beta   90.00
_cell.angle_gamma   90.00
#
_symmetry.space_group_name_H-M   'P 1'
#
loop_
_entity.id
_entity.type
_entity.pdbx_description
1 polymer ?
#
loop_
_entity_poly.entity_id
_entity_poly.type
_entity_poly.pdbx_seq_one_letter_code
_entity_poly.pdbx_strand_id
1 'polypeptide(L)'
;MRCSDIKVIKKDGTREDFNVQKVVVAVNKSANRAMITFSRAEINFICQFVEEKAEQMEVGEIPIAQMHNIVEGALERVNPLVAKSYRDYRNYKQDFVQMLDEVYKKSQSIMYIGDKENSNTDSALVSTKRSLIFNELNKSLYQKFFMTVE
;
A
#
# COMPACT_ATOMS: atom_id res chain seq x y z
N MET A 1 5.17 2.95 28.34
CA MET A 1 4.52 1.78 27.71
C MET A 1 5.55 1.04 26.90
N ARG A 2 5.57 -0.27 27.01
CA ARG A 2 6.57 -1.07 26.28
C ARG A 2 6.07 -1.38 24.86
N CYS A 3 6.97 -1.54 23.91
CA CYS A 3 6.61 -1.91 22.53
C CYS A 3 5.79 -3.20 22.44
N SER A 4 6.01 -4.14 23.37
CA SER A 4 5.23 -5.38 23.45
C SER A 4 3.73 -5.17 23.69
N ASP A 5 3.36 -4.02 24.24
CA ASP A 5 1.98 -3.72 24.62
C ASP A 5 1.26 -2.87 23.55
N ILE A 6 1.97 -2.50 22.48
CA ILE A 6 1.45 -1.64 21.43
C ILE A 6 0.80 -2.49 20.33
N LYS A 7 -0.39 -2.08 19.92
CA LYS A 7 -1.09 -2.66 18.77
C LYS A 7 -1.04 -1.71 17.59
N VAL A 8 -0.88 -2.27 16.41
CA VAL A 8 -0.95 -1.52 15.15
C VAL A 8 -2.33 -1.76 14.54
N ILE A 9 -3.01 -0.68 14.20
CA ILE A 9 -4.32 -0.75 13.54
C ILE A 9 -4.11 -0.70 12.03
N LYS A 10 -4.47 -1.77 11.34
CA LYS A 10 -4.40 -1.85 9.88
C LYS A 10 -5.51 -1.05 9.22
N LYS A 11 -5.40 -0.85 7.89
CA LYS A 11 -6.39 -0.11 7.10
C LYS A 11 -7.80 -0.71 7.17
N ASP A 12 -7.91 -2.02 7.34
CA ASP A 12 -9.18 -2.73 7.47
C ASP A 12 -9.78 -2.68 8.89
N GLY A 13 -9.12 -1.99 9.81
CA GLY A 13 -9.51 -1.88 11.21
C GLY A 13 -9.03 -3.01 12.11
N THR A 14 -8.37 -4.02 11.57
CA THR A 14 -7.82 -5.12 12.38
C THR A 14 -6.62 -4.65 13.19
N ARG A 15 -6.47 -5.21 14.39
CA ARG A 15 -5.36 -4.93 15.30
C ARG A 15 -4.34 -6.04 15.23
N GLU A 16 -3.08 -5.66 15.19
CA GLU A 16 -1.95 -6.58 15.16
C GLU A 16 -0.91 -6.13 16.17
N ASP A 17 -0.21 -7.08 16.78
CA ASP A 17 0.89 -6.75 17.69
C ASP A 17 2.01 -6.03 16.93
N PHE A 18 2.58 -5.00 17.56
CA PHE A 18 3.76 -4.34 17.02
C PHE A 18 4.92 -5.32 16.94
N ASN A 19 5.51 -5.46 15.77
CA ASN A 19 6.63 -6.35 15.52
C ASN A 19 7.71 -5.63 14.72
N VAL A 20 8.83 -5.33 15.36
CA VAL A 20 9.94 -4.63 14.74
C VAL A 20 10.56 -5.41 13.57
N GLN A 21 10.43 -6.72 13.56
CA GLN A 21 10.94 -7.55 12.44
C GLN A 21 10.20 -7.26 11.13
N LYS A 22 8.93 -6.91 11.19
CA LYS A 22 8.17 -6.46 10.02
C LYS A 22 8.72 -5.14 9.47
N VAL A 23 9.16 -4.25 10.36
CA VAL A 23 9.84 -3.00 9.98
C VAL A 23 11.15 -3.31 9.27
N VAL A 24 11.94 -4.21 9.80
CA VAL A 24 13.21 -4.64 9.19
C VAL A 24 13.00 -5.18 7.77
N VAL A 25 12.02 -6.04 7.59
CA VAL A 25 11.69 -6.60 6.27
C VAL A 25 11.28 -5.50 5.29
N ALA A 26 10.40 -4.59 5.71
CA ALA A 26 9.93 -3.49 4.86
C ALA A 26 11.05 -2.54 4.48
N VAL A 27 11.91 -2.20 5.42
CA VAL A 27 13.07 -1.32 5.22
C VAL A 27 14.08 -1.95 4.27
N ASN A 28 14.39 -3.22 4.43
CA ASN A 28 15.30 -3.94 3.53
C ASN A 28 14.75 -4.03 2.10
N LYS A 29 13.46 -4.25 1.94
CA LYS A 29 12.83 -4.23 0.62
C LYS A 29 12.95 -2.85 -0.05
N SER A 30 12.76 -1.79 0.72
CA SER A 30 12.89 -0.42 0.20
C SER A 30 14.33 -0.09 -0.17
N ALA A 31 15.29 -0.53 0.64
CA ALA A 31 16.72 -0.39 0.34
C ALA A 31 17.10 -1.13 -0.93
N ASN A 32 16.64 -2.36 -1.10
CA ASN A 32 16.90 -3.15 -2.30
C ASN A 32 16.34 -2.48 -3.56
N ARG A 33 15.15 -1.90 -3.50
CA ARG A 33 14.59 -1.14 -4.62
C ARG A 33 15.43 0.07 -4.99
N ALA A 34 16.08 0.68 -4.02
CA ALA A 34 17.00 1.80 -4.23
C ALA A 34 18.44 1.36 -4.53
N MET A 35 18.67 0.06 -4.68
CA MET A 35 20.01 -0.54 -4.87
C MET A 35 20.97 -0.21 -3.73
N ILE A 36 20.47 -0.15 -2.51
CA ILE A 36 21.22 0.14 -1.30
C ILE A 36 21.13 -1.04 -0.36
N THR A 37 22.23 -1.36 0.31
CA THR A 37 22.28 -2.37 1.36
C THR A 37 22.61 -1.68 2.68
N PHE A 38 21.74 -1.87 3.67
CA PHE A 38 22.02 -1.33 5.01
C PHE A 38 22.98 -2.22 5.77
N SER A 39 23.88 -1.56 6.52
CA SER A 39 24.72 -2.24 7.50
C SER A 39 23.88 -2.65 8.72
N ARG A 40 24.43 -3.56 9.52
CA ARG A 40 23.77 -3.99 10.75
C ARG A 40 23.57 -2.82 11.73
N ALA A 41 24.53 -1.91 11.79
CA ALA A 41 24.42 -0.72 12.63
C ALA A 41 23.27 0.19 12.18
N GLU A 42 23.08 0.37 10.87
CA GLU A 42 22.00 1.17 10.33
C GLU A 42 20.63 0.52 10.61
N ILE A 43 20.50 -0.78 10.46
CA ILE A 43 19.28 -1.51 10.80
C ILE A 43 18.97 -1.38 12.29
N ASN A 44 19.97 -1.53 13.15
CA ASN A 44 19.80 -1.39 14.60
C ASN A 44 19.33 0.03 14.96
N PHE A 45 19.90 1.04 14.33
CA PHE A 45 19.47 2.43 14.53
C PHE A 45 18.01 2.62 14.15
N ILE A 46 17.59 2.10 13.00
CA ILE A 46 16.20 2.21 12.52
C ILE A 46 15.25 1.52 13.50
N CYS A 47 15.57 0.32 13.94
CA CYS A 47 14.76 -0.43 14.91
C CYS A 47 14.62 0.35 16.22
N GLN A 48 15.73 0.82 16.76
CA GLN A 48 15.73 1.58 17.99
C GLN A 48 14.92 2.88 17.87
N PHE A 49 15.10 3.61 16.78
CA PHE A 49 14.36 4.85 16.52
C PHE A 49 12.86 4.60 16.48
N VAL A 50 12.43 3.56 15.76
CA VAL A 50 11.01 3.23 15.62
C VAL A 50 10.42 2.81 16.97
N GLU A 51 11.12 1.97 17.71
CA GLU A 51 10.67 1.52 19.04
C GLU A 51 10.55 2.70 20.02
N GLU A 52 11.55 3.55 20.08
CA GLU A 52 11.56 4.73 20.96
C GLU A 52 10.42 5.69 20.62
N LYS A 53 10.21 5.96 19.34
CA LYS A 53 9.12 6.83 18.91
C LYS A 53 7.75 6.25 19.24
N ALA A 54 7.56 4.95 19.03
CA ALA A 54 6.32 4.27 19.36
C ALA A 54 6.04 4.33 20.87
N GLU A 55 7.06 4.10 21.70
CA GLU A 55 6.94 4.18 23.16
C GLU A 55 6.65 5.60 23.64
N GLN A 56 7.29 6.62 23.01
CA GLN A 56 7.09 8.02 23.37
C GLN A 56 5.67 8.53 23.10
N MET A 57 4.94 7.88 22.22
CA MET A 57 3.54 8.25 21.96
C MET A 57 2.62 7.91 23.12
N GLU A 58 3.04 7.03 24.01
CA GLU A 58 2.28 6.59 25.20
C GLU A 58 0.83 6.18 24.89
N VAL A 59 0.61 5.61 23.70
CA VAL A 59 -0.69 5.10 23.27
C VAL A 59 -0.63 3.59 23.07
N GLY A 60 -1.72 2.90 23.41
CA GLY A 60 -1.80 1.46 23.23
C GLY A 60 -2.02 1.02 21.81
N GLU A 61 -2.45 1.92 20.95
CA GLU A 61 -2.79 1.63 19.56
C GLU A 61 -2.23 2.72 18.65
N ILE A 62 -1.55 2.30 17.57
CA ILE A 62 -0.97 3.21 16.57
C ILE A 62 -1.56 2.85 15.21
N PRO A 63 -2.24 3.80 14.52
CA PRO A 63 -2.67 3.57 13.14
C PRO A 63 -1.50 3.29 12.22
N ILE A 64 -1.69 2.40 11.24
CA ILE A 64 -0.63 2.01 10.30
C ILE A 64 -0.02 3.22 9.56
N ALA A 65 -0.82 4.23 9.25
CA ALA A 65 -0.34 5.45 8.61
C ALA A 65 0.70 6.19 9.47
N GLN A 66 0.47 6.27 10.79
CA GLN A 66 1.42 6.87 11.72
C GLN A 66 2.68 6.01 11.86
N MET A 67 2.53 4.68 11.86
CA MET A 67 3.68 3.78 11.89
C MET A 67 4.55 3.98 10.65
N HIS A 68 3.96 4.11 9.47
CA HIS A 68 4.70 4.41 8.24
C HIS A 68 5.46 5.74 8.33
N ASN A 69 4.86 6.76 8.93
CA ASN A 69 5.53 8.05 9.12
C ASN A 69 6.73 7.94 10.06
N ILE A 70 6.62 7.14 11.10
CA ILE A 70 7.74 6.89 12.04
C ILE A 70 8.88 6.18 11.32
N VAL A 71 8.59 5.14 10.55
CA VAL A 71 9.60 4.40 9.77
C VAL A 71 10.26 5.30 8.73
N GLU A 72 9.48 6.08 8.02
CA GLU A 72 9.98 7.05 7.04
C GLU A 72 10.91 8.08 7.70
N GLY A 73 10.56 8.57 8.89
CA GLY A 73 11.41 9.47 9.67
C GLY A 73 12.75 8.86 10.04
N ALA A 74 12.75 7.58 10.41
CA ALA A 74 14.01 6.84 10.67
C ALA A 74 14.86 6.73 9.41
N LEU A 75 14.25 6.40 8.28
CA LEU A 75 14.93 6.27 6.99
C LEU A 75 15.50 7.60 6.50
N GLU A 76 14.79 8.72 6.70
CA GLU A 76 15.29 10.06 6.35
C GLU A 76 16.61 10.38 7.07
N ARG A 77 16.77 9.91 8.29
CA ARG A 77 17.99 10.14 9.07
C ARG A 77 19.15 9.26 8.64
N VAL A 78 18.86 8.07 8.12
CA VAL A 78 19.90 7.10 7.70
C VAL A 78 20.25 7.28 6.23
N ASN A 79 19.25 7.30 5.36
CA ASN A 79 19.44 7.46 3.91
C ASN A 79 18.16 7.98 3.26
N PRO A 80 18.13 9.27 2.85
CA PRO A 80 16.95 9.86 2.24
C PRO A 80 16.46 9.18 0.96
N LEU A 81 17.36 8.53 0.20
CA LEU A 81 17.00 7.80 -1.01
C LEU A 81 16.12 6.59 -0.68
N VAL A 82 16.44 5.90 0.42
CA VAL A 82 15.63 4.77 0.87
C VAL A 82 14.30 5.25 1.45
N ALA A 83 14.29 6.38 2.15
CA ALA A 83 13.05 7.01 2.62
C ALA A 83 12.11 7.33 1.44
N LYS A 84 12.65 7.89 0.37
CA LYS A 84 11.89 8.15 -0.85
C LYS A 84 11.36 6.85 -1.47
N SER A 85 12.19 5.82 -1.57
CA SER A 85 11.78 4.50 -2.08
C SER A 85 10.64 3.91 -1.27
N TYR A 86 10.72 4.01 0.05
CA TYR A 86 9.69 3.53 0.97
C TYR A 86 8.36 4.27 0.76
N ARG A 87 8.41 5.59 0.67
CA ARG A 87 7.24 6.45 0.44
C ARG A 87 6.61 6.20 -0.93
N ASP A 88 7.42 6.13 -1.97
CA ASP A 88 6.96 5.93 -3.34
C ASP A 88 6.26 4.57 -3.49
N TYR A 89 6.80 3.52 -2.90
CA TYR A 89 6.16 2.20 -2.93
C TYR A 89 4.85 2.18 -2.14
N ARG A 90 4.80 2.83 -1.00
CA ARG A 90 3.56 2.97 -0.22
C ARG A 90 2.48 3.68 -1.03
N ASN A 91 2.83 4.77 -1.68
CA ASN A 91 1.90 5.53 -2.54
C ASN A 91 1.46 4.71 -3.75
N TYR A 92 2.39 4.05 -4.41
CA TYR A 92 2.11 3.14 -5.52
C TYR A 92 1.11 2.05 -5.11
N LYS A 93 1.34 1.40 -3.98
CA LYS A 93 0.45 0.34 -3.48
C LYS A 93 -0.94 0.87 -3.19
N GLN A 94 -1.04 2.06 -2.61
CA GLN A 94 -2.32 2.72 -2.33
C GLN A 94 -3.06 3.07 -3.62
N ASP A 95 -2.38 3.63 -4.61
CA ASP A 95 -2.94 3.97 -5.92
C ASP A 95 -3.39 2.72 -6.66
N PHE A 96 -2.64 1.63 -6.58
CA PHE A 96 -3.01 0.36 -7.20
C PHE A 96 -4.30 -0.21 -6.61
N VAL A 97 -4.44 -0.20 -5.28
CA VAL A 97 -5.67 -0.66 -4.61
C VAL A 97 -6.85 0.22 -5.00
N GLN A 98 -6.67 1.52 -5.07
CA GLN A 98 -7.71 2.45 -5.50
C GLN A 98 -8.12 2.19 -6.95
N MET A 99 -7.16 1.97 -7.82
CA MET A 99 -7.43 1.61 -9.23
C MET A 99 -8.27 0.33 -9.33
N LEU A 100 -7.91 -0.70 -8.59
CA LEU A 100 -8.69 -1.96 -8.58
C LEU A 100 -10.12 -1.74 -8.08
N ASP A 101 -10.31 -0.91 -7.07
CA ASP A 101 -11.64 -0.57 -6.54
C ASP A 101 -12.48 0.17 -7.58
N GLU A 102 -11.90 1.13 -8.29
CA GLU A 102 -12.56 1.84 -9.37
C GLU A 102 -12.99 0.90 -10.51
N VAL A 103 -12.09 0.02 -10.93
CA VAL A 103 -12.40 -0.99 -11.97
C VAL A 103 -13.52 -1.91 -11.52
N TYR A 104 -13.50 -2.36 -10.27
CA TYR A 104 -14.54 -3.20 -9.70
C TYR A 104 -15.92 -2.51 -9.72
N LYS A 105 -15.98 -1.27 -9.28
CA LYS A 105 -17.22 -0.47 -9.29
C LYS A 105 -17.76 -0.27 -10.71
N LYS A 106 -16.89 0.04 -11.66
CA LYS A 106 -17.29 0.18 -13.07
C LYS A 106 -17.75 -1.14 -13.65
N SER A 107 -17.10 -2.26 -13.32
CA SER A 107 -17.51 -3.60 -13.73
C SER A 107 -18.91 -3.92 -13.23
N GLN A 108 -19.21 -3.66 -11.98
CA GLN A 108 -20.55 -3.86 -11.42
C GLN A 108 -21.60 -3.00 -12.11
N SER A 109 -21.29 -1.73 -12.39
CA SER A 109 -22.20 -0.84 -13.11
C SER A 109 -22.53 -1.37 -14.51
N ILE A 110 -21.54 -1.85 -15.25
CA ILE A 110 -21.72 -2.43 -16.59
C ILE A 110 -22.58 -3.70 -16.53
N MET A 111 -22.31 -4.57 -15.56
CA MET A 111 -23.08 -5.80 -15.37
C MET A 111 -24.54 -5.49 -14.99
N TYR A 112 -24.75 -4.52 -14.12
CA TYR A 112 -26.08 -4.09 -13.68
C TYR A 112 -26.91 -3.51 -14.82
N ILE A 113 -26.32 -2.70 -15.70
CA ILE A 113 -26.99 -2.16 -16.88
C ILE A 113 -27.50 -3.30 -17.79
N GLY A 114 -26.68 -4.33 -18.00
CA GLY A 114 -27.04 -5.47 -18.78
C GLY A 114 -28.20 -6.28 -18.18
N ASP A 115 -28.20 -6.45 -16.87
CA ASP A 115 -29.26 -7.18 -16.16
C ASP A 115 -30.59 -6.45 -16.19
N LYS A 116 -30.58 -5.13 -16.23
CA LYS A 116 -31.78 -4.29 -16.29
C LYS A 116 -32.43 -4.27 -17.66
N GLU A 117 -31.65 -4.32 -18.73
CA GLU A 117 -32.14 -4.15 -20.10
C GLU A 117 -32.65 -5.45 -20.71
N ASN A 118 -32.17 -6.61 -20.25
CA ASN A 118 -32.55 -7.84 -20.87
C ASN A 118 -32.31 -9.08 -20.02
N SER A 119 -33.36 -9.70 -19.55
CA SER A 119 -33.30 -11.00 -18.89
C SER A 119 -32.88 -12.13 -19.84
N ASN A 120 -32.95 -11.90 -21.16
CA ASN A 120 -32.43 -12.81 -22.18
C ASN A 120 -31.05 -12.29 -22.64
N THR A 121 -30.01 -12.65 -21.93
CA THR A 121 -28.66 -12.32 -22.32
C THR A 121 -28.29 -13.04 -23.61
N ASP A 122 -28.28 -12.30 -24.68
CA ASP A 122 -27.64 -12.72 -25.90
C ASP A 122 -26.12 -12.83 -25.64
N SER A 123 -25.47 -13.82 -26.24
CA SER A 123 -24.03 -14.03 -26.13
C SER A 123 -23.23 -12.79 -26.58
N ALA A 124 -23.77 -12.02 -27.53
CA ALA A 124 -23.18 -10.76 -27.98
C ALA A 124 -23.14 -9.69 -26.87
N LEU A 125 -24.18 -9.63 -26.03
CA LEU A 125 -24.24 -8.68 -24.91
C LEU A 125 -23.22 -9.02 -23.83
N VAL A 126 -23.03 -10.29 -23.51
CA VAL A 126 -22.00 -10.75 -22.57
C VAL A 126 -20.60 -10.41 -23.08
N SER A 127 -20.34 -10.62 -24.36
CA SER A 127 -19.08 -10.27 -25.01
C SER A 127 -18.81 -8.76 -24.93
N THR A 128 -19.83 -7.92 -25.14
CA THR A 128 -19.74 -6.46 -25.03
C THR A 128 -19.40 -6.03 -23.62
N LYS A 129 -20.02 -6.62 -22.59
CA LYS A 129 -19.70 -6.35 -21.19
C LYS A 129 -18.25 -6.66 -20.87
N ARG A 130 -17.74 -7.82 -21.29
CA ARG A 130 -16.33 -8.20 -21.09
C ARG A 130 -15.40 -7.23 -21.78
N SER A 131 -15.73 -6.81 -23.00
CA SER A 131 -14.93 -5.84 -23.74
C SER A 131 -14.86 -4.50 -23.03
N LEU A 132 -15.97 -3.99 -22.51
CA LEU A 132 -16.03 -2.73 -21.75
C LEU A 132 -15.21 -2.80 -20.47
N ILE A 133 -15.30 -3.89 -19.72
CA ILE A 133 -14.53 -4.12 -18.51
C ILE A 133 -13.04 -4.16 -18.84
N PHE A 134 -12.65 -4.88 -19.89
CA PHE A 134 -11.28 -5.04 -20.31
C PHE A 134 -10.68 -3.71 -20.78
N ASN A 135 -11.42 -2.91 -21.54
CA ASN A 135 -11.01 -1.59 -21.99
C ASN A 135 -10.81 -0.64 -20.81
N GLU A 136 -11.69 -0.68 -19.82
CA GLU A 136 -11.56 0.16 -18.64
C GLU A 136 -10.32 -0.21 -17.81
N LEU A 137 -10.04 -1.50 -17.66
CA LEU A 137 -8.85 -1.99 -17.00
C LEU A 137 -7.58 -1.53 -17.71
N ASN A 138 -7.52 -1.68 -19.04
CA ASN A 138 -6.37 -1.24 -19.84
C ASN A 138 -6.17 0.27 -19.75
N LYS A 139 -7.23 1.05 -19.80
CA LYS A 139 -7.18 2.51 -19.66
C LYS A 139 -6.62 2.92 -18.29
N SER A 140 -7.09 2.29 -17.22
CA SER A 140 -6.61 2.58 -15.86
C SER A 140 -5.14 2.20 -15.70
N LEU A 141 -4.73 1.04 -16.21
CA LEU A 141 -3.32 0.61 -16.20
C LEU A 141 -2.44 1.58 -16.98
N TYR A 142 -2.87 1.98 -18.18
CA TYR A 142 -2.11 2.92 -19.00
C TYR A 142 -1.93 4.26 -18.26
N GLN A 143 -2.99 4.83 -17.71
CA GLN A 143 -2.92 6.10 -17.00
C GLN A 143 -2.02 6.04 -15.76
N LYS A 144 -2.10 4.95 -14.99
CA LYS A 144 -1.33 4.83 -13.74
C LYS A 144 0.12 4.44 -13.94
N PHE A 145 0.43 3.57 -14.89
CA PHE A 145 1.76 2.98 -15.01
C PHE A 145 2.57 3.48 -16.22
N PHE A 146 1.93 3.95 -17.27
CA PHE A 146 2.63 4.40 -18.47
C PHE A 146 2.72 5.92 -18.57
N MET A 147 1.72 6.68 -18.17
CA MET A 147 1.76 8.13 -18.22
C MET A 147 2.54 8.77 -17.07
N THR A 148 2.76 8.06 -15.97
CA THR A 148 3.52 8.58 -14.83
C THR A 148 5.02 8.29 -14.89
N VAL A 149 5.49 7.51 -15.87
CA VAL A 149 6.91 7.11 -16.01
C VAL A 149 7.73 8.15 -16.79
N GLU A 150 7.07 9.07 -17.45
CA GLU A 150 7.75 10.20 -18.07
C GLU A 150 8.08 11.25 -17.01
#